data_630c085eff0d303a3f0169d68c3c797f
#
_entry.id   630c085eff0d303a3f0169d68c3c797f
#
_cell.length_a   1.000
_cell.length_b   1.000
_cell.length_c   1.000
_cell.angle_alpha   90.00
_cell.angle_beta   90.00
_cell.angle_gamma   90.00
#
_symmetry.space_group_name_H-M   'P 1'
#
loop_
_entity.id
_entity.type
_entity.pdbx_description
1 polymer ?
#
loop_
_entity_poly.entity_id
_entity_poly.type
_entity_poly.pdbx_seq_one_letter_code
_entity_poly.pdbx_strand_id
1 'polypeptide(L)'
;MRLSNGEVLLRWPLAQHIITQGWYYNDGSLHQAIDMRTQLGNTSTQPVYAAEDGTVDQVQDWDGRTRTGMQSYGNMVRIRHADYKSKTLQTRYAHLSSYCVKYGQRVKEGEIIGYSGVTGNVFGAHLHFEVILGGKRTNPLVWMDSDFTTASGQVFTYRPGEHAVQLSEQAASGAQTAQNGTGKLQMITVGPVSQGDADAVYAVCQSRGLTNAGLYKSEWV
;
A
#
# COMPACT_ATOMS: atom_id res chain seq x y z
N MET A 1 -1.09 -7.54 -12.99
CA MET A 1 -0.81 -8.90 -13.55
C MET A 1 -1.62 -9.96 -12.79
N ARG A 2 -2.20 -10.93 -13.50
CA ARG A 2 -2.91 -12.07 -12.88
C ARG A 2 -2.08 -13.35 -13.05
N LEU A 3 -1.84 -14.03 -11.94
CA LEU A 3 -1.03 -15.24 -11.92
C LEU A 3 -1.90 -16.47 -12.22
N SER A 4 -1.26 -17.57 -12.67
CA SER A 4 -1.93 -18.83 -12.99
C SER A 4 -2.62 -19.48 -11.79
N ASN A 5 -2.22 -19.17 -10.57
CA ASN A 5 -2.86 -19.61 -9.33
C ASN A 5 -4.06 -18.75 -8.92
N GLY A 6 -4.44 -17.74 -9.74
CA GLY A 6 -5.55 -16.83 -9.47
C GLY A 6 -5.21 -15.63 -8.58
N GLU A 7 -3.98 -15.50 -8.11
CA GLU A 7 -3.54 -14.32 -7.36
C GLU A 7 -3.34 -13.11 -8.30
N VAL A 8 -3.47 -11.92 -7.75
CA VAL A 8 -3.33 -10.65 -8.45
C VAL A 8 -2.15 -9.90 -7.90
N LEU A 9 -1.26 -9.48 -8.79
CA LEU A 9 -0.19 -8.54 -8.51
C LEU A 9 -0.50 -7.23 -9.23
N LEU A 10 -0.52 -6.15 -8.49
CA LEU A 10 -0.73 -4.82 -9.02
C LEU A 10 0.62 -4.17 -9.35
N ARG A 11 0.69 -3.55 -10.51
CA ARG A 11 1.81 -2.70 -10.88
C ARG A 11 1.83 -1.46 -9.99
N TRP A 12 3.04 -1.00 -9.64
CA TRP A 12 3.20 0.28 -8.95
C TRP A 12 2.66 1.45 -9.79
N PRO A 13 1.87 2.35 -9.18
CA PRO A 13 1.29 3.48 -9.91
C PRO A 13 2.28 4.61 -10.21
N LEU A 14 3.51 4.54 -9.67
CA LEU A 14 4.61 5.45 -9.96
C LEU A 14 5.84 4.66 -10.40
N ALA A 15 6.73 5.30 -11.15
CA ALA A 15 7.99 4.69 -11.58
C ALA A 15 8.98 4.50 -10.41
N GLN A 16 8.87 5.31 -9.36
CA GLN A 16 9.67 5.16 -8.14
C GLN A 16 8.77 4.69 -6.99
N HIS A 17 9.18 3.61 -6.37
CA HIS A 17 8.43 2.93 -5.33
C HIS A 17 8.90 3.39 -3.95
N ILE A 18 8.72 4.68 -3.63
CA ILE A 18 9.14 5.28 -2.36
C ILE A 18 7.89 5.61 -1.54
N ILE A 19 7.69 4.88 -0.45
CA ILE A 19 6.57 5.05 0.46
C ILE A 19 6.90 6.11 1.51
N THR A 20 6.09 7.14 1.61
CA THR A 20 6.19 8.21 2.61
C THR A 20 5.24 8.01 3.78
N GLN A 21 4.08 7.37 3.54
CA GLN A 21 3.13 6.99 4.56
C GLN A 21 2.54 5.62 4.22
N GLY A 22 2.57 4.70 5.17
CA GLY A 22 2.02 3.35 5.03
C GLY A 22 0.55 3.25 5.42
N TRP A 23 0.06 2.02 5.61
CA TRP A 23 -1.33 1.68 5.94
C TRP A 23 -1.81 2.29 7.25
N TYR A 24 -0.93 2.54 8.20
CA TYR A 24 -1.19 3.19 9.48
C TYR A 24 -0.43 4.51 9.57
N TYR A 25 -1.00 5.49 10.25
CA TYR A 25 -0.27 6.67 10.70
C TYR A 25 0.63 6.34 11.91
N ASN A 26 1.54 7.25 12.23
CA ASN A 26 2.48 7.06 13.36
C ASN A 26 1.78 6.97 14.72
N ASP A 27 0.56 7.48 14.85
CA ASP A 27 -0.27 7.37 16.06
C ASP A 27 -1.08 6.06 16.13
N GLY A 28 -0.87 5.15 15.17
CA GLY A 28 -1.56 3.87 15.07
C GLY A 28 -2.95 3.95 14.44
N SER A 29 -3.46 5.13 14.10
CA SER A 29 -4.73 5.25 13.39
C SER A 29 -4.61 4.79 11.94
N LEU A 30 -5.73 4.35 11.35
CA LEU A 30 -5.74 3.82 9.98
C LEU A 30 -5.66 4.94 8.94
N HIS A 31 -4.62 4.92 8.11
CA HIS A 31 -4.53 5.69 6.88
C HIS A 31 -5.42 5.09 5.78
N GLN A 32 -5.46 3.76 5.72
CA GLN A 32 -6.23 2.96 4.75
C GLN A 32 -5.78 3.15 3.29
N ALA A 33 -4.53 3.51 3.09
CA ALA A 33 -3.87 3.77 1.81
C ALA A 33 -2.36 3.63 1.96
N ILE A 34 -1.64 3.92 0.89
CA ILE A 34 -0.23 4.32 0.96
C ILE A 34 -0.07 5.68 0.29
N ASP A 35 0.83 6.51 0.83
CA ASP A 35 1.30 7.70 0.14
C ASP A 35 2.67 7.46 -0.44
N MET A 36 2.84 7.84 -1.69
CA MET A 36 4.07 7.64 -2.45
C MET A 36 4.71 8.98 -2.79
N ARG A 37 6.02 9.04 -2.62
CA ARG A 37 6.81 10.24 -2.95
C ARG A 37 6.71 10.56 -4.44
N THR A 38 6.40 11.82 -4.75
CA THR A 38 6.40 12.34 -6.12
C THR A 38 7.46 13.42 -6.33
N GLN A 39 8.04 13.94 -5.25
CA GLN A 39 9.14 14.90 -5.34
C GLN A 39 10.43 14.20 -5.79
N LEU A 40 10.87 14.48 -7.01
CA LEU A 40 12.10 13.97 -7.62
C LEU A 40 12.92 15.14 -8.15
N GLY A 41 14.00 15.49 -7.46
CA GLY A 41 14.77 16.69 -7.76
C GLY A 41 13.89 17.94 -7.68
N ASN A 42 13.81 18.69 -8.77
CA ASN A 42 13.04 19.94 -8.84
C ASN A 42 11.59 19.76 -9.31
N THR A 43 11.13 18.54 -9.55
CA THR A 43 9.75 18.27 -9.98
C THR A 43 9.00 17.45 -8.94
N SER A 44 7.72 17.79 -8.72
CA SER A 44 6.81 17.06 -7.87
C SER A 44 5.66 16.43 -8.64
N THR A 45 5.60 16.68 -9.95
CA THR A 45 4.58 16.12 -10.84
C THR A 45 5.16 14.91 -11.57
N GLN A 46 4.60 13.74 -11.34
CA GLN A 46 5.02 12.48 -11.93
C GLN A 46 3.87 11.84 -12.70
N PRO A 47 4.12 11.14 -13.82
CA PRO A 47 3.10 10.30 -14.47
C PRO A 47 2.57 9.26 -13.48
N VAL A 48 1.27 9.08 -13.47
CA VAL A 48 0.56 8.07 -12.68
C VAL A 48 0.01 7.01 -13.61
N TYR A 49 0.28 5.75 -13.31
CA TYR A 49 -0.03 4.61 -14.16
C TYR A 49 -1.14 3.75 -13.56
N ALA A 50 -1.99 3.18 -14.44
CA ALA A 50 -2.97 2.19 -14.03
C ALA A 50 -2.28 0.94 -13.47
N ALA A 51 -2.68 0.50 -12.29
CA ALA A 51 -2.05 -0.63 -11.59
C ALA A 51 -2.41 -2.00 -12.18
N GLU A 52 -3.51 -2.10 -12.93
CA GLU A 52 -3.96 -3.28 -13.68
C GLU A 52 -4.92 -2.85 -14.79
N ASP A 53 -5.15 -3.73 -15.77
CA ASP A 53 -6.21 -3.60 -16.77
C ASP A 53 -7.57 -3.33 -16.07
N GLY A 54 -8.35 -2.40 -16.61
CA GLY A 54 -9.63 -2.10 -15.99
C GLY A 54 -10.48 -1.10 -16.75
N THR A 55 -11.53 -0.64 -16.07
CA THR A 55 -12.42 0.41 -16.56
C THR A 55 -12.48 1.52 -15.52
N VAL A 56 -12.31 2.76 -15.94
CA VAL A 56 -12.45 3.93 -15.06
C VAL A 56 -13.91 4.01 -14.59
N ASP A 57 -14.14 3.76 -13.30
CA ASP A 57 -15.48 3.75 -12.72
C ASP A 57 -15.80 4.99 -11.89
N GLN A 58 -14.81 5.87 -11.71
CA GLN A 58 -15.00 7.19 -11.11
C GLN A 58 -13.88 8.13 -11.53
N VAL A 59 -14.23 9.37 -11.83
CA VAL A 59 -13.33 10.53 -11.89
C VAL A 59 -13.92 11.64 -11.04
N GLN A 60 -13.07 12.48 -10.48
CA GLN A 60 -13.50 13.63 -9.69
C GLN A 60 -12.57 14.80 -9.95
N ASP A 61 -13.19 15.95 -10.24
CA ASP A 61 -12.53 17.24 -10.23
C ASP A 61 -12.58 17.83 -8.82
N TRP A 62 -11.47 18.38 -8.36
CA TRP A 62 -11.45 19.17 -7.15
C TRP A 62 -12.02 20.57 -7.39
N ASP A 63 -12.84 21.03 -6.47
CA ASP A 63 -13.46 22.35 -6.53
C ASP A 63 -12.50 23.52 -6.24
N GLY A 64 -11.21 23.19 -5.98
CA GLY A 64 -10.16 24.15 -5.65
C GLY A 64 -10.20 24.69 -4.21
N ARG A 65 -11.14 24.23 -3.37
CA ARG A 65 -11.40 24.80 -2.04
C ARG A 65 -11.62 23.76 -0.95
N THR A 66 -12.56 22.83 -1.15
CA THR A 66 -13.02 21.89 -0.13
C THR A 66 -11.98 20.82 0.15
N ARG A 67 -11.70 20.56 1.46
CA ARG A 67 -10.70 19.60 1.92
C ARG A 67 -11.30 18.50 2.79
N THR A 68 -12.61 18.30 2.73
CA THR A 68 -13.35 17.30 3.52
C THR A 68 -14.21 16.41 2.62
N GLY A 69 -14.68 15.27 3.16
CA GLY A 69 -15.47 14.30 2.41
C GLY A 69 -14.76 13.82 1.15
N MET A 70 -15.49 13.64 0.07
CA MET A 70 -14.90 13.19 -1.20
C MET A 70 -13.93 14.22 -1.81
N GLN A 71 -14.13 15.50 -1.58
CA GLN A 71 -13.24 16.56 -2.07
C GLN A 71 -11.87 16.55 -1.40
N SER A 72 -11.72 15.85 -0.25
CA SER A 72 -10.41 15.64 0.38
C SER A 72 -9.43 14.89 -0.52
N TYR A 73 -9.91 14.04 -1.43
CA TYR A 73 -9.08 13.34 -2.43
C TYR A 73 -8.55 14.25 -3.54
N GLY A 74 -9.07 15.46 -3.68
CA GLY A 74 -8.72 16.34 -4.79
C GLY A 74 -9.16 15.79 -6.14
N ASN A 75 -8.38 16.04 -7.19
CA ASN A 75 -8.56 15.36 -8.46
C ASN A 75 -8.24 13.88 -8.28
N MET A 76 -9.14 13.01 -8.72
CA MET A 76 -9.08 11.59 -8.41
C MET A 76 -9.58 10.74 -9.57
N VAL A 77 -8.93 9.61 -9.77
CA VAL A 77 -9.36 8.52 -10.66
C VAL A 77 -9.55 7.26 -9.84
N ARG A 78 -10.62 6.51 -10.11
CA ARG A 78 -10.78 5.15 -9.61
C ARG A 78 -10.99 4.21 -10.79
N ILE A 79 -10.30 3.06 -10.76
CA ILE A 79 -10.37 2.03 -11.79
C ILE A 79 -10.96 0.77 -11.17
N ARG A 80 -11.97 0.20 -11.83
CA ARG A 80 -12.50 -1.12 -11.54
C ARG A 80 -11.77 -2.14 -12.42
N HIS A 81 -11.16 -3.11 -11.78
CA HIS A 81 -10.50 -4.25 -12.41
C HIS A 81 -11.44 -5.46 -12.52
N ALA A 82 -10.96 -6.55 -13.12
CA ALA A 82 -11.66 -7.82 -13.05
C ALA A 82 -11.76 -8.30 -11.59
N ASP A 83 -12.85 -8.95 -11.25
CA ASP A 83 -13.10 -9.40 -9.88
C ASP A 83 -11.99 -10.34 -9.38
N TYR A 84 -11.68 -10.24 -8.10
CA TYR A 84 -10.76 -11.11 -7.40
C TYR A 84 -11.50 -11.92 -6.34
N LYS A 85 -11.46 -13.26 -6.45
CA LYS A 85 -12.19 -14.19 -5.56
C LYS A 85 -13.66 -13.76 -5.37
N SER A 86 -14.34 -13.51 -6.51
CA SER A 86 -15.74 -13.06 -6.58
C SER A 86 -16.05 -11.75 -5.86
N LYS A 87 -15.03 -10.92 -5.62
CA LYS A 87 -15.19 -9.57 -5.05
C LYS A 87 -14.69 -8.53 -6.04
N THR A 88 -15.39 -7.41 -6.10
CA THR A 88 -14.96 -6.25 -6.89
C THR A 88 -13.60 -5.78 -6.42
N LEU A 89 -12.62 -5.71 -7.33
CA LEU A 89 -11.31 -5.13 -7.09
C LEU A 89 -11.23 -3.76 -7.75
N GLN A 90 -10.81 -2.76 -6.99
CA GLN A 90 -10.66 -1.39 -7.49
C GLN A 90 -9.37 -0.77 -6.94
N THR A 91 -8.81 0.17 -7.71
CA THR A 91 -7.71 1.04 -7.26
C THR A 91 -8.12 2.49 -7.37
N ARG A 92 -7.68 3.32 -6.43
CA ARG A 92 -7.93 4.77 -6.40
C ARG A 92 -6.62 5.52 -6.36
N TYR A 93 -6.55 6.60 -7.15
CA TYR A 93 -5.40 7.47 -7.32
C TYR A 93 -5.86 8.90 -7.04
N ALA A 94 -5.35 9.50 -5.98
CA ALA A 94 -5.81 10.80 -5.50
C ALA A 94 -4.70 11.85 -5.46
N HIS A 95 -5.09 13.08 -5.18
CA HIS A 95 -4.23 14.28 -5.14
C HIS A 95 -3.57 14.61 -6.47
N LEU A 96 -4.20 14.20 -7.58
CA LEU A 96 -3.68 14.42 -8.93
C LEU A 96 -3.68 15.92 -9.27
N SER A 97 -2.69 16.37 -10.02
CA SER A 97 -2.72 17.69 -10.64
C SER A 97 -3.72 17.70 -11.82
N SER A 98 -3.75 16.60 -12.56
CA SER A 98 -4.66 16.37 -13.69
C SER A 98 -4.79 14.88 -13.96
N TYR A 99 -5.85 14.51 -14.68
CA TYR A 99 -6.01 13.16 -15.23
C TYR A 99 -6.36 13.25 -16.73
N CYS A 100 -6.02 12.19 -17.48
CA CYS A 100 -6.18 12.15 -18.94
C CYS A 100 -7.15 11.04 -19.39
N VAL A 101 -7.94 10.51 -18.47
CA VAL A 101 -8.94 9.45 -18.69
C VAL A 101 -10.33 9.94 -18.33
N LYS A 102 -11.38 9.26 -18.80
CA LYS A 102 -12.78 9.60 -18.53
C LYS A 102 -13.56 8.41 -17.98
N TYR A 103 -14.65 8.69 -17.29
CA TYR A 103 -15.59 7.65 -16.84
C TYR A 103 -15.97 6.69 -17.97
N GLY A 104 -15.94 5.40 -17.69
CA GLY A 104 -16.24 4.33 -18.66
C GLY A 104 -15.08 3.97 -19.60
N GLN A 105 -13.97 4.70 -19.59
CA GLN A 105 -12.79 4.37 -20.40
C GLN A 105 -12.13 3.08 -19.92
N ARG A 106 -11.79 2.18 -20.86
CA ARG A 106 -10.91 1.05 -20.60
C ARG A 106 -9.48 1.53 -20.62
N VAL A 107 -8.71 1.05 -19.66
CA VAL A 107 -7.27 1.32 -19.54
C VAL A 107 -6.51 0.01 -19.40
N LYS A 108 -5.26 0.02 -19.82
CA LYS A 108 -4.33 -1.09 -19.67
C LYS A 108 -3.39 -0.87 -18.49
N GLU A 109 -2.94 -1.96 -17.88
CA GLU A 109 -1.86 -1.92 -16.88
C GLU A 109 -0.68 -1.11 -17.42
N GLY A 110 -0.19 -0.14 -16.65
CA GLY A 110 0.90 0.74 -17.03
C GLY A 110 0.52 1.88 -17.99
N GLU A 111 -0.74 2.02 -18.38
CA GLU A 111 -1.21 3.19 -19.12
C GLU A 111 -1.20 4.44 -18.22
N ILE A 112 -0.76 5.57 -18.74
CA ILE A 112 -0.79 6.84 -18.00
C ILE A 112 -2.25 7.28 -17.87
N ILE A 113 -2.70 7.48 -16.63
CA ILE A 113 -4.08 7.90 -16.31
C ILE A 113 -4.15 9.32 -15.78
N GLY A 114 -3.01 9.93 -15.46
CA GLY A 114 -2.91 11.29 -14.95
C GLY A 114 -1.52 11.63 -14.44
N TYR A 115 -1.44 12.70 -13.69
CA TYR A 115 -0.20 13.22 -13.13
C TYR A 115 -0.40 13.56 -11.66
N SER A 116 0.58 13.24 -10.83
CA SER A 116 0.54 13.54 -9.39
C SER A 116 0.56 15.06 -9.12
N GLY A 117 0.07 15.46 -7.95
CA GLY A 117 -0.04 16.87 -7.62
C GLY A 117 -0.23 17.12 -6.12
N VAL A 118 -0.98 18.19 -5.82
CA VAL A 118 -1.23 18.71 -4.47
C VAL A 118 -2.70 19.15 -4.29
N THR A 119 -3.64 18.50 -4.97
CA THR A 119 -5.06 18.85 -4.88
C THR A 119 -5.75 18.15 -3.71
N GLY A 120 -6.80 18.76 -3.15
CA GLY A 120 -7.53 18.20 -2.01
C GLY A 120 -6.88 18.50 -0.65
N ASN A 121 -6.96 17.55 0.28
CA ASN A 121 -6.43 17.71 1.63
C ASN A 121 -5.01 17.13 1.74
N VAL A 122 -4.01 17.91 1.40
CA VAL A 122 -2.59 17.50 1.39
C VAL A 122 -1.70 18.53 2.06
N PHE A 123 -0.60 18.07 2.65
CA PHE A 123 0.46 18.92 3.20
C PHE A 123 1.71 19.01 2.29
N GLY A 124 1.75 18.25 1.20
CA GLY A 124 2.85 18.23 0.25
C GLY A 124 2.55 17.31 -0.94
N ALA A 125 3.39 17.37 -1.97
CA ALA A 125 3.20 16.58 -3.17
C ALA A 125 3.41 15.09 -2.90
N HIS A 126 2.38 14.29 -3.14
CA HIS A 126 2.42 12.83 -3.07
C HIS A 126 1.29 12.24 -3.93
N LEU A 127 1.39 10.96 -4.21
CA LEU A 127 0.28 10.17 -4.72
C LEU A 127 -0.31 9.38 -3.56
N HIS A 128 -1.59 9.59 -3.27
CA HIS A 128 -2.37 8.75 -2.38
C HIS A 128 -2.99 7.61 -3.18
N PHE A 129 -2.66 6.37 -2.80
CA PHE A 129 -3.06 5.16 -3.52
C PHE A 129 -3.82 4.19 -2.61
N GLU A 130 -5.01 3.78 -3.05
CA GLU A 130 -5.85 2.80 -2.33
C GLU A 130 -6.08 1.55 -3.18
N VAL A 131 -6.17 0.40 -2.51
CA VAL A 131 -6.72 -0.84 -3.06
C VAL A 131 -8.00 -1.17 -2.32
N ILE A 132 -9.08 -1.42 -3.06
CA ILE A 132 -10.43 -1.62 -2.54
C ILE A 132 -10.91 -2.99 -3.01
N LEU A 133 -11.22 -3.88 -2.08
CA LEU A 133 -11.74 -5.22 -2.34
C LEU A 133 -13.12 -5.39 -1.71
N GLY A 134 -14.16 -5.67 -2.53
CA GLY A 134 -15.52 -5.83 -2.05
C GLY A 134 -16.03 -4.60 -1.28
N GLY A 135 -15.65 -3.40 -1.71
CA GLY A 135 -16.03 -2.12 -1.08
C GLY A 135 -15.24 -1.75 0.18
N LYS A 136 -14.29 -2.57 0.61
CA LYS A 136 -13.42 -2.30 1.76
C LYS A 136 -12.00 -2.01 1.31
N ARG A 137 -11.35 -0.98 1.89
CA ARG A 137 -9.93 -0.71 1.65
C ARG A 137 -9.09 -1.84 2.25
N THR A 138 -8.04 -2.21 1.55
CA THR A 138 -7.04 -3.20 1.97
C THR A 138 -5.65 -2.60 1.85
N ASN A 139 -4.70 -3.06 2.65
CA ASN A 139 -3.33 -2.54 2.58
C ASN A 139 -2.75 -2.73 1.17
N PRO A 140 -2.45 -1.64 0.44
CA PRO A 140 -1.96 -1.74 -0.93
C PRO A 140 -0.67 -2.54 -1.07
N LEU A 141 0.21 -2.51 -0.06
CA LEU A 141 1.51 -3.16 -0.11
C LEU A 141 1.43 -4.68 -0.31
N VAL A 142 0.33 -5.33 0.10
CA VAL A 142 0.14 -6.78 -0.11
C VAL A 142 -0.23 -7.15 -1.55
N TRP A 143 -0.47 -6.17 -2.41
CA TRP A 143 -0.89 -6.38 -3.80
C TRP A 143 0.21 -6.08 -4.81
N MET A 144 1.31 -5.43 -4.40
CA MET A 144 2.33 -4.92 -5.34
C MET A 144 3.18 -6.03 -5.98
N ASP A 145 3.67 -5.77 -7.18
CA ASP A 145 4.38 -6.73 -8.04
C ASP A 145 5.91 -6.74 -7.84
N SER A 146 6.45 -5.82 -7.09
CA SER A 146 7.90 -5.66 -6.94
C SER A 146 8.29 -4.88 -5.68
N ASP A 147 9.57 -4.70 -5.50
CA ASP A 147 10.21 -4.07 -4.35
C ASP A 147 9.82 -2.59 -4.17
N PHE A 148 9.88 -2.15 -2.94
CA PHE A 148 9.70 -0.74 -2.60
C PHE A 148 10.67 -0.30 -1.52
N THR A 149 10.81 1.02 -1.36
CA THR A 149 11.67 1.65 -0.35
C THR A 149 10.83 2.61 0.49
N THR A 150 11.07 2.66 1.79
CA THR A 150 10.48 3.70 2.64
C THR A 150 11.21 5.02 2.49
N ALA A 151 10.60 6.11 2.96
CA ALA A 151 11.24 7.42 2.98
C ALA A 151 12.52 7.46 3.83
N SER A 152 12.64 6.56 4.81
CA SER A 152 13.87 6.37 5.62
C SER A 152 14.94 5.54 4.93
N GLY A 153 14.68 5.03 3.71
CA GLY A 153 15.64 4.23 2.94
C GLY A 153 15.61 2.73 3.22
N GLN A 154 14.68 2.24 4.04
CA GLN A 154 14.50 0.80 4.24
C GLN A 154 13.94 0.16 2.98
N VAL A 155 14.59 -0.89 2.46
CA VAL A 155 14.17 -1.64 1.28
C VAL A 155 13.37 -2.86 1.69
N PHE A 156 12.25 -3.06 1.02
CA PHE A 156 11.40 -4.24 1.16
C PHE A 156 11.35 -4.97 -0.17
N THR A 157 11.70 -6.26 -0.15
CA THR A 157 11.75 -7.11 -1.33
C THR A 157 10.49 -7.96 -1.41
N TYR A 158 9.79 -7.84 -2.53
CA TYR A 158 8.63 -8.67 -2.85
C TYR A 158 8.98 -9.67 -3.94
N ARG A 159 8.50 -10.90 -3.77
CA ARG A 159 8.59 -11.92 -4.82
C ARG A 159 7.21 -12.20 -5.39
N PRO A 160 7.06 -12.19 -6.72
CA PRO A 160 5.79 -12.49 -7.36
C PRO A 160 5.19 -13.82 -6.86
N GLY A 161 3.91 -13.79 -6.50
CA GLY A 161 3.19 -14.97 -6.00
C GLY A 161 3.39 -15.31 -4.53
N GLU A 162 4.23 -14.59 -3.81
CA GLU A 162 4.53 -14.87 -2.39
C GLU A 162 4.03 -13.78 -1.42
N HIS A 163 3.44 -12.71 -1.91
CA HIS A 163 3.15 -11.52 -1.11
C HIS A 163 2.22 -11.75 0.10
N ALA A 164 1.26 -12.66 0.03
CA ALA A 164 0.39 -12.97 1.19
C ALA A 164 1.10 -13.86 2.23
N VAL A 165 2.08 -14.65 1.78
CA VAL A 165 2.86 -15.57 2.63
C VAL A 165 4.06 -14.84 3.19
N GLN A 166 4.70 -13.96 2.44
CA GLN A 166 5.93 -13.27 2.83
C GLN A 166 5.74 -12.17 3.88
N LEU A 167 4.60 -11.47 3.93
CA LEU A 167 4.35 -10.57 5.06
C LEU A 167 4.24 -11.34 6.38
N SER A 168 3.75 -12.59 6.33
CA SER A 168 3.75 -13.48 7.50
C SER A 168 5.11 -14.15 7.71
N GLU A 169 5.89 -14.39 6.66
CA GLU A 169 7.19 -15.08 6.73
C GLU A 169 8.37 -14.13 6.88
N GLN A 170 8.31 -12.88 6.39
CA GLN A 170 9.33 -11.87 6.68
C GLN A 170 9.23 -11.37 8.12
N ALA A 171 8.02 -11.25 8.66
CA ALA A 171 7.87 -11.15 10.12
C ALA A 171 8.43 -12.40 10.82
N ALA A 172 8.40 -13.58 10.17
CA ALA A 172 8.93 -14.84 10.70
C ALA A 172 10.39 -15.13 10.25
N SER A 173 10.87 -14.64 9.09
CA SER A 173 12.23 -14.93 8.60
C SER A 173 13.31 -14.01 9.18
N GLY A 174 12.91 -12.84 9.72
CA GLY A 174 13.72 -12.21 10.77
C GLY A 174 13.94 -13.13 11.97
N ALA A 175 13.11 -14.19 12.12
CA ALA A 175 13.23 -15.25 13.10
C ALA A 175 14.02 -16.49 12.62
N GLN A 176 14.20 -16.68 11.32
CA GLN A 176 14.81 -17.91 10.77
C GLN A 176 16.33 -17.94 10.75
N THR A 177 17.01 -16.82 10.96
CA THR A 177 18.49 -16.83 11.17
C THR A 177 18.91 -17.33 12.53
N ALA A 178 17.99 -17.81 13.38
CA ALA A 178 18.23 -18.28 14.73
C ALA A 178 17.93 -19.77 14.97
N GLN A 179 17.72 -20.59 13.94
CA GLN A 179 17.63 -22.04 14.09
C GLN A 179 18.99 -22.71 13.95
N ASN A 180 19.78 -22.64 15.00
CA ASN A 180 20.77 -23.68 15.29
C ASN A 180 20.69 -24.05 16.77
N GLY A 181 20.04 -25.19 17.02
CA GLY A 181 20.32 -26.03 18.17
C GLY A 181 19.70 -25.62 19.51
N THR A 182 18.89 -26.52 20.02
CA THR A 182 18.43 -26.61 21.42
C THR A 182 17.20 -25.76 21.77
N GLY A 183 16.02 -26.09 21.27
CA GLY A 183 14.71 -25.94 21.95
C GLY A 183 14.41 -24.68 22.80
N LYS A 184 15.20 -23.62 22.73
CA LYS A 184 14.97 -22.36 23.41
C LYS A 184 14.47 -21.32 22.40
N LEU A 185 13.27 -20.82 22.63
CA LEU A 185 12.75 -19.64 21.96
C LEU A 185 13.77 -18.49 22.10
N GLN A 186 14.31 -18.02 20.98
CA GLN A 186 15.10 -16.80 20.96
C GLN A 186 14.16 -15.59 20.83
N MET A 187 14.47 -14.54 21.58
CA MET A 187 13.75 -13.28 21.55
C MET A 187 14.00 -12.61 20.20
N ILE A 188 12.94 -12.37 19.43
CA ILE A 188 13.02 -11.61 18.18
C ILE A 188 12.97 -10.14 18.59
N THR A 189 14.08 -9.43 18.38
CA THR A 189 14.08 -7.98 18.47
C THR A 189 13.70 -7.44 17.10
N VAL A 190 12.48 -6.99 16.94
CA VAL A 190 12.09 -6.18 15.80
C VAL A 190 12.55 -4.77 16.08
N GLY A 191 13.33 -4.16 15.18
CA GLY A 191 13.76 -2.76 15.31
C GLY A 191 12.56 -1.81 15.43
N PRO A 192 12.77 -0.51 15.56
CA PRO A 192 11.67 0.43 15.76
C PRO A 192 10.66 0.30 14.60
N VAL A 193 9.55 -0.34 14.89
CA VAL A 193 8.39 -0.54 14.02
C VAL A 193 7.31 0.41 14.46
N SER A 194 6.48 0.88 13.53
CA SER A 194 5.30 1.65 13.89
C SER A 194 4.37 0.80 14.78
N GLN A 195 3.55 1.44 15.61
CA GLN A 195 2.54 0.74 16.42
C GLN A 195 1.69 -0.23 15.57
N GLY A 196 1.36 0.16 14.34
CA GLY A 196 0.57 -0.69 13.45
C GLY A 196 1.29 -1.93 12.94
N ASP A 197 2.61 -1.88 12.76
CA ASP A 197 3.40 -3.07 12.42
C ASP A 197 3.50 -4.00 13.64
N ALA A 198 3.62 -3.44 14.84
CA ALA A 198 3.59 -4.20 16.08
C ALA A 198 2.24 -4.91 16.28
N ASP A 199 1.13 -4.24 16.00
CA ASP A 199 -0.23 -4.79 16.08
C ASP A 199 -0.46 -5.89 15.02
N ALA A 200 0.08 -5.73 13.82
CA ALA A 200 0.02 -6.75 12.77
C ALA A 200 0.82 -8.01 13.17
N VAL A 201 2.02 -7.85 13.72
CA VAL A 201 2.83 -8.93 14.27
C VAL A 201 2.11 -9.61 15.44
N TYR A 202 1.49 -8.84 16.34
CA TYR A 202 0.72 -9.35 17.45
C TYR A 202 -0.50 -10.17 16.99
N ALA A 203 -1.24 -9.69 16.01
CA ALA A 203 -2.38 -10.41 15.44
C ALA A 203 -1.96 -11.75 14.80
N VAL A 204 -0.81 -11.80 14.13
CA VAL A 204 -0.23 -13.05 13.60
C VAL A 204 0.18 -13.99 14.73
N CYS A 205 0.81 -13.47 15.79
CA CYS A 205 1.18 -14.24 16.97
C CYS A 205 -0.05 -14.83 17.67
N GLN A 206 -1.13 -14.04 17.80
CA GLN A 206 -2.41 -14.52 18.36
C GLN A 206 -3.01 -15.65 17.52
N SER A 207 -3.06 -15.51 16.20
CA SER A 207 -3.64 -16.52 15.31
C SER A 207 -2.89 -17.86 15.34
N ARG A 208 -1.64 -17.86 15.80
CA ARG A 208 -0.78 -19.04 15.94
C ARG A 208 -0.63 -19.54 17.38
N GLY A 209 -1.40 -18.98 18.34
CA GLY A 209 -1.34 -19.38 19.76
C GLY A 209 -0.03 -19.00 20.45
N LEU A 210 0.72 -18.04 19.92
CA LEU A 210 2.04 -17.62 20.43
C LEU A 210 1.96 -16.46 21.45
N THR A 211 0.75 -16.08 21.89
CA THR A 211 0.53 -14.97 22.83
C THR A 211 0.42 -15.44 24.28
N ASN A 212 1.41 -16.14 24.79
CA ASN A 212 1.54 -16.30 26.23
C ASN A 212 2.16 -15.04 26.86
N ALA A 213 1.64 -14.62 28.02
CA ALA A 213 2.01 -13.40 28.75
C ALA A 213 3.50 -13.21 29.10
N GLY A 214 4.38 -14.07 28.65
CA GLY A 214 5.84 -13.97 28.78
C GLY A 214 6.59 -13.85 27.46
N LEU A 215 5.89 -13.89 26.31
CA LEU A 215 6.50 -13.94 24.98
C LEU A 215 6.47 -12.60 24.23
N TYR A 216 5.69 -11.63 24.73
CA TYR A 216 5.61 -10.29 24.16
C TYR A 216 5.92 -9.24 25.23
N LYS A 217 6.96 -8.46 25.00
CA LYS A 217 7.27 -7.24 25.75
C LYS A 217 7.44 -6.12 24.74
N SER A 218 6.61 -5.09 24.81
CA SER A 218 6.86 -3.81 24.15
C SER A 218 7.61 -2.92 25.14
N GLU A 219 8.85 -2.59 24.85
CA GLU A 219 9.54 -1.48 25.53
C GLU A 219 9.53 -0.30 24.56
N TRP A 220 8.87 0.77 24.97
CA TRP A 220 8.86 2.04 24.27
C TRP A 220 10.18 2.77 24.57
N VAL A 221 10.89 3.17 23.53
CA VAL A 221 12.02 4.09 23.61
C VAL A 221 11.62 5.42 23.01
#